data_dc3f6713a0f3f3fddc18d2b149630f96
#
_entry.id   dc3f6713a0f3f3fddc18d2b149630f96
#
_cell.length_a   1.000
_cell.length_b   1.000
_cell.length_c   1.000
_cell.angle_alpha   90.00
_cell.angle_beta   90.00
_cell.angle_gamma   90.00
#
_symmetry.space_group_name_H-M   'P 1'
#
loop_
_entity.id
_entity.type
_entity.pdbx_description
1 polymer ?
#
loop_
_entity_poly.entity_id
_entity_poly.type
_entity_poly.pdbx_seq_one_letter_code
_entity_poly.pdbx_strand_id
1 'polypeptide(L)'
;MSDLALSIVLGVALAAATGFRVFFPILIVSGAAYTGHLHLDDSFAWLGSPSALIMLSVAAVAEILAYYIPVVDNLLDTLATPAAFVAGTIVSAAVMIDAPPMVKWTAAVVAGGGVAGLTQGLTGILRAHSTVLTGGLGNPVIATAELGGAVLISFLALAAPTLAIALVVLFLLVAVRLLRRRFRREKSLDDGT
;
A
#
# COMPACT_ATOMS: atom_id res chain seq x y z
N MET A 1 14.20 20.45 1.70
CA MET A 1 13.67 19.83 0.48
C MET A 1 12.67 20.81 -0.10
N SER A 2 12.56 20.92 -1.44
CA SER A 2 11.49 21.73 -2.02
C SER A 2 10.12 21.13 -1.63
N ASP A 3 9.08 21.95 -1.51
CA ASP A 3 7.73 21.49 -1.15
C ASP A 3 7.23 20.41 -2.12
N LEU A 4 7.57 20.52 -3.40
CA LEU A 4 7.29 19.51 -4.42
C LEU A 4 7.97 18.17 -4.12
N ALA A 5 9.26 18.15 -3.72
CA ALA A 5 9.94 16.89 -3.41
C ALA A 5 9.33 16.21 -2.18
N LEU A 6 8.92 17.01 -1.18
CA LEU A 6 8.27 16.49 0.02
C LEU A 6 6.89 15.90 -0.30
N SER A 7 6.08 16.56 -1.14
CA SER A 7 4.77 16.05 -1.54
C SER A 7 4.87 14.76 -2.37
N ILE A 8 5.89 14.63 -3.24
CA ILE A 8 6.16 13.38 -3.97
C ILE A 8 6.55 12.26 -2.98
N VAL A 9 7.45 12.52 -2.04
CA VAL A 9 7.88 11.53 -1.03
C VAL A 9 6.70 11.10 -0.15
N LEU A 10 5.87 12.05 0.31
CA LEU A 10 4.64 11.78 1.04
C LEU A 10 3.68 10.89 0.22
N GLY A 11 3.43 11.27 -1.04
CA GLY A 11 2.54 10.55 -1.94
C GLY A 11 3.00 9.12 -2.18
N VAL A 12 4.28 8.90 -2.44
CA VAL A 12 4.85 7.56 -2.67
C VAL A 12 4.84 6.73 -1.39
N ALA A 13 5.09 7.32 -0.22
CA ALA A 13 5.03 6.61 1.05
C ALA A 13 3.60 6.16 1.38
N LEU A 14 2.60 7.04 1.20
CA LEU A 14 1.18 6.71 1.35
C LEU A 14 0.73 5.64 0.35
N ALA A 15 1.18 5.76 -0.91
CA ALA A 15 0.92 4.77 -1.94
C ALA A 15 1.49 3.38 -1.58
N ALA A 16 2.69 3.32 -1.01
CA ALA A 16 3.24 2.07 -0.52
C ALA A 16 2.36 1.42 0.56
N ALA A 17 1.77 2.22 1.45
CA ALA A 17 0.83 1.75 2.45
C ALA A 17 -0.44 1.16 1.82
N THR A 18 -0.93 1.70 0.67
CA THR A 18 -2.07 1.11 -0.06
C THR A 18 -1.74 -0.25 -0.67
N GLY A 19 -0.47 -0.58 -0.84
CA GLY A 19 -0.03 -1.91 -1.23
C GLY A 19 -0.15 -2.97 -0.14
N PHE A 20 -0.28 -2.59 1.13
CA PHE A 20 -0.62 -3.51 2.22
C PHE A 20 -2.12 -3.64 2.40
N ARG A 21 -2.87 -2.51 2.37
CA ARG A 21 -4.32 -2.41 2.48
C ARG A 21 -4.82 -1.25 1.64
N VAL A 22 -5.79 -1.52 0.78
CA VAL A 22 -6.24 -0.54 -0.22
C VAL A 22 -6.97 0.63 0.44
N PHE A 23 -7.96 0.35 1.26
CA PHE A 23 -8.84 1.40 1.79
C PHE A 23 -8.32 2.08 3.05
N PHE A 24 -7.53 1.38 3.87
CA PHE A 24 -7.07 1.92 5.14
C PHE A 24 -6.20 3.20 4.99
N PRO A 25 -5.17 3.25 4.12
CA PRO A 25 -4.39 4.48 3.94
C PRO A 25 -5.19 5.63 3.35
N ILE A 26 -6.15 5.33 2.45
CA ILE A 26 -7.05 6.35 1.90
C ILE A 26 -7.94 6.92 3.02
N LEU A 27 -8.42 6.07 3.94
CA LEU A 27 -9.17 6.51 5.12
C LEU A 27 -8.34 7.43 6.02
N ILE A 28 -7.06 7.13 6.25
CA ILE A 28 -6.16 8.00 7.03
C ILE A 28 -5.97 9.35 6.34
N VAL A 29 -5.76 9.38 5.03
CA VAL A 29 -5.69 10.61 4.24
C VAL A 29 -7.00 11.40 4.32
N SER A 30 -8.15 10.72 4.18
CA SER A 30 -9.47 11.32 4.31
C SER A 30 -9.67 11.94 5.70
N GLY A 31 -9.32 11.23 6.76
CA GLY A 31 -9.40 11.72 8.14
C GLY A 31 -8.50 12.91 8.40
N ALA A 32 -7.25 12.88 7.91
CA ALA A 32 -6.32 13.99 8.03
C ALA A 32 -6.81 15.24 7.26
N ALA A 33 -7.41 15.05 6.09
CA ALA A 33 -7.99 16.14 5.31
C ALA A 33 -9.25 16.70 5.98
N TYR A 34 -10.14 15.84 6.46
CA TYR A 34 -11.37 16.25 7.18
C TYR A 34 -11.07 17.07 8.43
N THR A 35 -10.00 16.73 9.16
CA THR A 35 -9.57 17.45 10.37
C THR A 35 -8.68 18.66 10.08
N GLY A 36 -8.41 18.98 8.83
CA GLY A 36 -7.59 20.13 8.42
C GLY A 36 -6.09 19.95 8.61
N HIS A 37 -5.62 18.72 8.93
CA HIS A 37 -4.18 18.43 9.10
C HIS A 37 -3.46 18.14 7.78
N LEU A 38 -4.21 17.87 6.70
CA LEU A 38 -3.67 17.61 5.38
C LEU A 38 -4.49 18.38 4.34
N HIS A 39 -3.78 19.13 3.50
CA HIS A 39 -4.40 19.75 2.32
C HIS A 39 -4.29 18.76 1.16
N LEU A 40 -5.36 18.67 0.38
CA LEU A 40 -5.42 17.84 -0.82
C LEU A 40 -5.51 18.73 -2.06
N ASP A 41 -5.06 18.19 -3.18
CA ASP A 41 -5.32 18.82 -4.49
C ASP A 41 -6.82 18.99 -4.72
N ASP A 42 -7.23 20.10 -5.33
CA ASP A 42 -8.65 20.47 -5.52
C ASP A 42 -9.48 19.36 -6.18
N SER A 43 -8.88 18.61 -7.11
CA SER A 43 -9.52 17.46 -7.76
C SER A 43 -9.89 16.34 -6.79
N PHE A 44 -9.26 16.29 -5.62
CA PHE A 44 -9.44 15.28 -4.57
C PHE A 44 -10.01 15.85 -3.27
N ALA A 45 -10.45 17.12 -3.25
CA ALA A 45 -11.02 17.77 -2.06
C ALA A 45 -12.22 17.00 -1.48
N TRP A 46 -12.96 16.25 -2.33
CA TRP A 46 -14.07 15.40 -1.91
C TRP A 46 -13.68 14.32 -0.90
N LEU A 47 -12.40 13.86 -0.90
CA LEU A 47 -11.91 12.90 0.08
C LEU A 47 -11.96 13.44 1.52
N GLY A 48 -11.86 14.77 1.72
CA GLY A 48 -12.03 15.42 3.02
C GLY A 48 -13.48 15.61 3.47
N SER A 49 -14.47 15.06 2.74
CA SER A 49 -15.88 15.19 3.10
C SER A 49 -16.32 14.16 4.15
N PRO A 50 -17.33 14.44 4.99
CA PRO A 50 -17.91 13.48 5.93
C PRO A 50 -18.42 12.21 5.25
N SER A 51 -18.99 12.34 4.05
CA SER A 51 -19.49 11.20 3.28
C SER A 51 -18.38 10.27 2.81
N ALA A 52 -17.26 10.84 2.34
CA ALA A 52 -16.08 10.05 1.97
C ALA A 52 -15.51 9.33 3.19
N LEU A 53 -15.39 10.02 4.33
CA LEU A 53 -14.87 9.43 5.56
C LEU A 53 -15.73 8.24 6.03
N ILE A 54 -17.06 8.36 6.02
CA ILE A 54 -17.97 7.26 6.38
C ILE A 54 -17.81 6.09 5.40
N MET A 55 -17.87 6.38 4.08
CA MET A 55 -17.75 5.36 3.05
C MET A 55 -16.42 4.60 3.14
N LEU A 56 -15.31 5.31 3.30
CA LEU A 56 -13.99 4.71 3.43
C LEU A 56 -13.82 3.94 4.74
N SER A 57 -14.46 4.38 5.84
CA SER A 57 -14.47 3.65 7.10
C SER A 57 -15.16 2.30 6.95
N VAL A 58 -16.32 2.26 6.29
CA VAL A 58 -17.06 1.02 6.01
C VAL A 58 -16.23 0.12 5.09
N ALA A 59 -15.63 0.68 4.03
CA ALA A 59 -14.80 -0.07 3.09
C ALA A 59 -13.55 -0.66 3.77
N ALA A 60 -12.86 0.11 4.61
CA ALA A 60 -11.69 -0.35 5.34
C ALA A 60 -12.03 -1.47 6.35
N VAL A 61 -13.13 -1.33 7.07
CA VAL A 61 -13.60 -2.40 7.98
C VAL A 61 -13.96 -3.65 7.20
N ALA A 62 -14.70 -3.52 6.09
CA ALA A 62 -15.06 -4.63 5.23
C ALA A 62 -13.80 -5.33 4.66
N GLU A 63 -12.82 -4.56 4.18
CA GLU A 63 -11.53 -5.07 3.71
C GLU A 63 -10.82 -5.87 4.81
N ILE A 64 -10.68 -5.30 6.01
CA ILE A 64 -10.02 -5.97 7.13
C ILE A 64 -10.69 -7.30 7.44
N LEU A 65 -12.02 -7.32 7.60
CA LEU A 65 -12.77 -8.52 7.93
C LEU A 65 -12.68 -9.58 6.83
N ALA A 66 -12.75 -9.17 5.57
CA ALA A 66 -12.69 -10.06 4.42
C ALA A 66 -11.37 -10.85 4.35
N TYR A 67 -10.25 -10.25 4.74
CA TYR A 67 -8.96 -10.93 4.76
C TYR A 67 -8.79 -11.97 5.88
N TYR A 68 -9.72 -12.06 6.84
CA TYR A 68 -9.75 -13.13 7.84
C TYR A 68 -10.61 -14.34 7.41
N ILE A 69 -11.28 -14.27 6.25
CA ILE A 69 -12.09 -15.37 5.70
C ILE A 69 -11.28 -16.03 4.56
N PRO A 70 -10.77 -17.26 4.72
CA PRO A 70 -9.80 -17.86 3.79
C PRO A 70 -10.22 -17.93 2.33
N VAL A 71 -11.52 -18.16 2.04
CA VAL A 71 -12.04 -18.20 0.67
C VAL A 71 -12.08 -16.80 0.06
N VAL A 72 -12.49 -15.81 0.84
CA VAL A 72 -12.61 -14.41 0.42
C VAL A 72 -11.22 -13.78 0.25
N ASP A 73 -10.27 -14.11 1.13
CA ASP A 73 -8.87 -13.69 1.07
C ASP A 73 -8.24 -14.03 -0.30
N ASN A 74 -8.35 -15.30 -0.73
CA ASN A 74 -7.82 -15.72 -2.02
C ASN A 74 -8.48 -15.04 -3.23
N LEU A 75 -9.78 -14.72 -3.15
CA LEU A 75 -10.48 -13.98 -4.18
C LEU A 75 -10.02 -12.51 -4.23
N LEU A 76 -9.88 -11.89 -3.06
CA LEU A 76 -9.39 -10.52 -2.94
C LEU A 76 -7.98 -10.37 -3.49
N ASP A 77 -7.08 -11.31 -3.23
CA ASP A 77 -5.70 -11.27 -3.73
C ASP A 77 -5.62 -11.17 -5.26
N THR A 78 -6.58 -11.75 -5.98
CA THR A 78 -6.65 -11.65 -7.44
C THR A 78 -6.92 -10.20 -7.91
N LEU A 79 -7.72 -9.45 -7.16
CA LEU A 79 -8.10 -8.08 -7.48
C LEU A 79 -7.22 -7.04 -6.77
N ALA A 80 -6.51 -7.46 -5.73
CA ALA A 80 -5.78 -6.56 -4.85
C ALA A 80 -4.65 -5.81 -5.57
N THR A 81 -3.90 -6.46 -6.46
CA THR A 81 -2.80 -5.81 -7.17
C THR A 81 -3.25 -4.65 -8.06
N PRO A 82 -4.22 -4.82 -8.98
CA PRO A 82 -4.73 -3.69 -9.75
C PRO A 82 -5.43 -2.66 -8.87
N ALA A 83 -6.15 -3.06 -7.83
CA ALA A 83 -6.79 -2.13 -6.92
C ALA A 83 -5.75 -1.29 -6.14
N ALA A 84 -4.69 -1.90 -5.63
CA ALA A 84 -3.59 -1.21 -4.96
C ALA A 84 -2.88 -0.22 -5.90
N PHE A 85 -2.63 -0.62 -7.16
CA PHE A 85 -2.04 0.28 -8.17
C PHE A 85 -2.91 1.54 -8.37
N VAL A 86 -4.21 1.37 -8.57
CA VAL A 86 -5.15 2.49 -8.75
C VAL A 86 -5.23 3.34 -7.49
N ALA A 87 -5.41 2.73 -6.33
CA ALA A 87 -5.49 3.41 -5.05
C ALA A 87 -4.21 4.19 -4.71
N GLY A 88 -3.04 3.57 -4.94
CA GLY A 88 -1.74 4.21 -4.76
C GLY A 88 -1.53 5.40 -5.69
N THR A 89 -1.99 5.29 -6.93
CA THR A 89 -1.99 6.43 -7.88
C THR A 89 -2.87 7.57 -7.37
N ILE A 90 -4.09 7.27 -6.93
CA ILE A 90 -5.05 8.27 -6.43
C ILE A 90 -4.49 8.98 -5.19
N VAL A 91 -4.04 8.23 -4.20
CA VAL A 91 -3.50 8.79 -2.94
C VAL A 91 -2.27 9.64 -3.21
N SER A 92 -1.37 9.16 -4.09
CA SER A 92 -0.17 9.90 -4.45
C SER A 92 -0.51 11.21 -5.16
N ALA A 93 -1.44 11.19 -6.13
CA ALA A 93 -1.87 12.40 -6.83
C ALA A 93 -2.59 13.39 -5.90
N ALA A 94 -3.38 12.89 -4.95
CA ALA A 94 -4.19 13.71 -4.04
C ALA A 94 -3.34 14.63 -3.14
N VAL A 95 -2.12 14.22 -2.79
CA VAL A 95 -1.24 15.00 -1.90
C VAL A 95 -0.21 15.86 -2.64
N MET A 96 -0.15 15.81 -3.97
CA MET A 96 0.75 16.61 -4.82
C MET A 96 0.05 17.90 -5.30
N ILE A 97 -0.17 18.84 -4.37
CA ILE A 97 -1.00 20.05 -4.58
C ILE A 97 -0.38 20.96 -5.65
N ASP A 98 0.89 21.34 -5.50
CA ASP A 98 1.54 22.35 -6.35
C ASP A 98 2.38 21.74 -7.49
N ALA A 99 2.17 20.47 -7.79
CA ALA A 99 2.90 19.81 -8.87
C ALA A 99 2.28 20.13 -10.24
N PRO A 100 3.10 20.50 -11.26
CA PRO A 100 2.60 20.60 -12.62
C PRO A 100 1.88 19.30 -13.02
N PRO A 101 0.75 19.36 -13.76
CA PRO A 101 -0.10 18.20 -14.06
C PRO A 101 0.68 17.00 -14.62
N MET A 102 1.62 17.24 -15.52
CA MET A 102 2.46 16.19 -16.11
C MET A 102 3.33 15.51 -15.06
N VAL A 103 3.96 16.27 -14.15
CA VAL A 103 4.81 15.75 -13.07
C VAL A 103 3.95 14.98 -12.07
N LYS A 104 2.82 15.55 -11.64
CA LYS A 104 1.86 14.94 -10.72
C LYS A 104 1.42 13.57 -11.21
N TRP A 105 0.87 13.48 -12.40
CA TRP A 105 0.33 12.23 -12.91
C TRP A 105 1.44 11.21 -13.24
N THR A 106 2.58 11.66 -13.77
CA THR A 106 3.71 10.75 -14.01
C THR A 106 4.24 10.16 -12.69
N ALA A 107 4.47 11.00 -11.68
CA ALA A 107 4.93 10.54 -10.38
C ALA A 107 3.88 9.66 -9.69
N ALA A 108 2.60 10.05 -9.74
CA ALA A 108 1.52 9.29 -9.11
C ALA A 108 1.35 7.90 -9.74
N VAL A 109 1.36 7.79 -11.06
CA VAL A 109 1.20 6.50 -11.76
C VAL A 109 2.45 5.64 -11.61
N VAL A 110 3.63 6.18 -11.96
CA VAL A 110 4.87 5.38 -12.04
C VAL A 110 5.41 5.08 -10.64
N ALA A 111 5.55 6.09 -9.79
CA ALA A 111 6.09 5.89 -8.45
C ALA A 111 4.99 5.46 -7.46
N GLY A 112 3.87 6.17 -7.39
CA GLY A 112 2.78 5.85 -6.46
C GLY A 112 2.14 4.50 -6.77
N GLY A 113 1.51 4.37 -7.94
CA GLY A 113 0.88 3.12 -8.37
C GLY A 113 1.87 1.96 -8.47
N GLY A 114 3.06 2.22 -9.03
CA GLY A 114 4.12 1.21 -9.14
C GLY A 114 4.55 0.65 -7.78
N VAL A 115 4.82 1.48 -6.80
CA VAL A 115 5.23 1.03 -5.44
C VAL A 115 4.07 0.30 -4.74
N ALA A 116 2.83 0.80 -4.86
CA ALA A 116 1.66 0.13 -4.30
C ALA A 116 1.48 -1.28 -4.90
N GLY A 117 1.52 -1.39 -6.22
CA GLY A 117 1.42 -2.66 -6.93
C GLY A 117 2.56 -3.63 -6.60
N LEU A 118 3.80 -3.13 -6.48
CA LEU A 118 4.95 -3.95 -6.05
C LEU A 118 4.78 -4.45 -4.61
N THR A 119 4.37 -3.59 -3.68
CA THR A 119 4.13 -3.97 -2.29
C THR A 119 3.07 -5.05 -2.21
N GLN A 120 1.91 -4.85 -2.87
CA GLN A 120 0.83 -5.83 -2.92
C GLN A 120 1.27 -7.14 -3.59
N GLY A 121 1.99 -7.07 -4.70
CA GLY A 121 2.49 -8.27 -5.37
C GLY A 121 3.43 -9.10 -4.49
N LEU A 122 4.32 -8.45 -3.72
CA LEU A 122 5.21 -9.13 -2.78
C LEU A 122 4.44 -9.78 -1.62
N THR A 123 3.46 -9.10 -1.04
CA THR A 123 2.65 -9.67 0.05
C THR A 123 1.72 -10.78 -0.46
N GLY A 124 1.18 -10.66 -1.67
CA GLY A 124 0.42 -11.72 -2.34
C GLY A 124 1.25 -13.00 -2.55
N ILE A 125 2.50 -12.87 -2.96
CA ILE A 125 3.43 -14.02 -3.05
C ILE A 125 3.64 -14.67 -1.67
N LEU A 126 3.80 -13.89 -0.60
CA LEU A 126 3.96 -14.41 0.75
C LEU A 126 2.70 -15.18 1.20
N ARG A 127 1.51 -14.68 0.87
CA ARG A 127 0.24 -15.38 1.14
C ARG A 127 0.08 -16.66 0.34
N ALA A 128 0.40 -16.63 -0.95
CA ALA A 128 0.36 -17.82 -1.78
C ALA A 128 1.25 -18.93 -1.20
N HIS A 129 2.47 -18.59 -0.75
CA HIS A 129 3.36 -19.53 -0.06
C HIS A 129 2.76 -20.02 1.27
N SER A 130 2.17 -19.14 2.07
CA SER A 130 1.49 -19.51 3.31
C SER A 130 0.35 -20.48 3.05
N THR A 131 -0.46 -20.22 2.03
CA THR A 131 -1.58 -21.09 1.63
C THR A 131 -1.09 -22.48 1.26
N VAL A 132 -0.01 -22.60 0.47
CA VAL A 132 0.58 -23.89 0.09
C VAL A 132 1.12 -24.64 1.30
N LEU A 133 1.78 -23.97 2.24
CA LEU A 133 2.44 -24.60 3.39
C LEU A 133 1.48 -24.92 4.55
N THR A 134 0.44 -24.14 4.74
CA THR A 134 -0.43 -24.19 5.92
C THR A 134 -1.91 -24.44 5.60
N GLY A 135 -2.26 -24.65 4.33
CA GLY A 135 -3.66 -24.71 3.90
C GLY A 135 -4.42 -23.39 4.14
N GLY A 136 -3.70 -22.27 4.19
CA GLY A 136 -4.28 -20.94 4.44
C GLY A 136 -4.37 -20.53 5.92
N LEU A 137 -4.07 -21.43 6.87
CA LEU A 137 -4.14 -21.13 8.30
C LEU A 137 -3.12 -20.06 8.76
N GLY A 138 -2.05 -19.84 7.99
CA GLY A 138 -1.07 -18.78 8.23
C GLY A 138 -1.49 -17.40 7.70
N ASN A 139 -2.48 -17.31 6.81
CA ASN A 139 -2.88 -16.07 6.16
C ASN A 139 -3.38 -14.99 7.13
N PRO A 140 -4.15 -15.29 8.20
CA PRO A 140 -4.52 -14.29 9.20
C PRO A 140 -3.33 -13.60 9.88
N VAL A 141 -2.22 -14.31 10.07
CA VAL A 141 -0.99 -13.72 10.65
C VAL A 141 -0.39 -12.72 9.68
N ILE A 142 -0.30 -13.09 8.39
CA ILE A 142 0.19 -12.19 7.34
C ILE A 142 -0.75 -10.99 7.21
N ALA A 143 -2.07 -11.22 7.19
CA ALA A 143 -3.08 -10.17 7.11
C ALA A 143 -2.97 -9.16 8.27
N THR A 144 -2.67 -9.64 9.49
CA THR A 144 -2.44 -8.79 10.66
C THR A 144 -1.15 -7.98 10.52
N ALA A 145 -0.06 -8.60 10.04
CA ALA A 145 1.21 -7.92 9.79
C ALA A 145 1.07 -6.82 8.72
N GLU A 146 0.33 -7.10 7.64
CA GLU A 146 0.02 -6.12 6.58
C GLU A 146 -0.81 -4.94 7.10
N LEU A 147 -1.83 -5.22 7.92
CA LEU A 147 -2.61 -4.17 8.57
C LEU A 147 -1.71 -3.29 9.45
N GLY A 148 -0.85 -3.92 10.26
CA GLY A 148 0.14 -3.21 11.07
C GLY A 148 1.08 -2.35 10.21
N GLY A 149 1.54 -2.87 9.08
CA GLY A 149 2.35 -2.15 8.10
C GLY A 149 1.61 -0.96 7.48
N ALA A 150 0.36 -1.16 7.05
CA ALA A 150 -0.48 -0.10 6.50
C ALA A 150 -0.70 1.03 7.52
N VAL A 151 -1.03 0.69 8.77
CA VAL A 151 -1.20 1.66 9.87
C VAL A 151 0.09 2.43 10.11
N LEU A 152 1.20 1.72 10.34
CA LEU A 152 2.49 2.33 10.67
C LEU A 152 2.96 3.27 9.55
N ILE A 153 2.97 2.81 8.30
CA ILE A 153 3.46 3.60 7.17
C ILE A 153 2.54 4.80 6.90
N SER A 154 1.22 4.64 7.02
CA SER A 154 0.28 5.76 6.79
C SER A 154 0.48 6.89 7.79
N PHE A 155 0.56 6.59 9.09
CA PHE A 155 0.81 7.60 10.10
C PHE A 155 2.21 8.18 10.02
N LEU A 156 3.21 7.33 9.74
CA LEU A 156 4.59 7.79 9.59
C LEU A 156 4.75 8.65 8.34
N ALA A 157 4.04 8.37 7.25
CA ALA A 157 4.04 9.20 6.06
C ALA A 157 3.55 10.62 6.34
N LEU A 158 2.50 10.76 7.16
CA LEU A 158 2.01 12.08 7.57
C LEU A 158 2.95 12.80 8.54
N ALA A 159 3.57 12.09 9.47
CA ALA A 159 4.43 12.68 10.50
C ALA A 159 5.89 12.90 10.04
N ALA A 160 6.45 11.97 9.27
CA ALA A 160 7.84 11.95 8.84
C ALA A 160 7.99 11.23 7.48
N PRO A 161 7.61 11.87 6.35
CA PRO A 161 7.55 11.22 5.03
C PRO A 161 8.88 10.58 4.60
N THR A 162 10.01 11.21 4.90
CA THR A 162 11.34 10.69 4.57
C THR A 162 11.68 9.39 5.32
N LEU A 163 11.24 9.27 6.56
CA LEU A 163 11.41 8.05 7.35
C LEU A 163 10.48 6.95 6.85
N ALA A 164 9.23 7.29 6.49
CA ALA A 164 8.28 6.35 5.91
C ALA A 164 8.84 5.72 4.63
N ILE A 165 9.33 6.53 3.68
CA ILE A 165 9.88 6.00 2.44
C ILE A 165 11.16 5.18 2.67
N ALA A 166 12.00 5.53 3.63
CA ALA A 166 13.18 4.74 3.99
C ALA A 166 12.79 3.34 4.48
N LEU A 167 11.76 3.23 5.32
CA LEU A 167 11.22 1.95 5.79
C LEU A 167 10.60 1.13 4.64
N VAL A 168 9.86 1.78 3.74
CA VAL A 168 9.30 1.12 2.55
C VAL A 168 10.42 0.55 1.67
N VAL A 169 11.44 1.35 1.37
CA VAL A 169 12.59 0.89 0.58
C VAL A 169 13.30 -0.28 1.27
N LEU A 170 13.51 -0.19 2.58
CA LEU A 170 14.10 -1.28 3.36
C LEU A 170 13.24 -2.55 3.27
N PHE A 171 11.91 -2.43 3.45
CA PHE A 171 10.98 -3.55 3.31
C PHE A 171 11.09 -4.21 1.93
N LEU A 172 11.02 -3.42 0.85
CA LEU A 172 11.11 -3.93 -0.52
C LEU A 172 12.45 -4.63 -0.78
N LEU A 173 13.57 -4.05 -0.33
CA LEU A 173 14.89 -4.65 -0.48
C LEU A 173 15.01 -5.98 0.28
N VAL A 174 14.51 -6.04 1.51
CA VAL A 174 14.51 -7.26 2.32
C VAL A 174 13.64 -8.34 1.69
N ALA A 175 12.40 -7.98 1.29
CA ALA A 175 11.47 -8.89 0.65
C ALA A 175 12.04 -9.49 -0.64
N VAL A 176 12.58 -8.65 -1.53
CA VAL A 176 13.22 -9.11 -2.79
C VAL A 176 14.44 -9.99 -2.51
N ARG A 177 15.28 -9.65 -1.52
CA ARG A 177 16.44 -10.48 -1.14
C ARG A 177 16.03 -11.86 -0.61
N LEU A 178 14.99 -11.92 0.22
CA LEU A 178 14.47 -13.17 0.77
C LEU A 178 13.89 -14.06 -0.34
N LEU A 179 13.09 -13.49 -1.25
CA LEU A 179 12.56 -14.22 -2.41
C LEU A 179 13.68 -14.78 -3.30
N ARG A 180 14.65 -13.93 -3.68
CA ARG A 180 15.79 -14.38 -4.51
C ARG A 180 16.61 -15.49 -3.86
N ARG A 181 16.78 -15.46 -2.53
CA ARG A 181 17.51 -16.51 -1.80
C ARG A 181 16.77 -17.85 -1.85
N ARG A 182 15.42 -17.84 -1.77
CA ARG A 182 14.61 -19.06 -1.85
C ARG A 182 14.67 -19.68 -3.24
N PHE A 183 14.41 -18.90 -4.28
CA PHE A 183 14.49 -19.41 -5.67
C PHE A 183 15.86 -19.98 -6.05
N ARG A 184 16.95 -19.40 -5.51
CA ARG A 184 18.29 -19.96 -5.72
C ARG A 184 18.49 -21.31 -5.04
N ARG A 185 17.90 -21.54 -3.88
CA ARG A 185 17.99 -22.82 -3.15
C ARG A 185 17.20 -23.93 -3.86
N GLU A 186 16.01 -23.63 -4.36
CA GLU A 186 15.19 -24.58 -5.12
C GLU A 186 15.93 -25.04 -6.38
N LYS A 187 16.48 -24.08 -7.15
CA LYS A 187 17.26 -24.41 -8.37
C LYS A 187 18.50 -25.27 -8.08
N SER A 188 19.19 -25.05 -6.96
CA SER A 188 20.35 -25.84 -6.56
C SER A 188 20.00 -27.29 -6.15
N LEU A 189 18.75 -27.56 -5.76
CA LEU A 189 18.26 -28.91 -5.46
C LEU A 189 17.86 -29.66 -6.74
N ASP A 190 17.29 -28.96 -7.74
CA ASP A 190 16.92 -29.54 -9.04
C ASP A 190 18.15 -29.86 -9.91
N ASP A 191 19.19 -29.02 -9.88
CA ASP A 191 20.43 -29.23 -10.66
C ASP A 191 21.36 -30.31 -10.05
N GLY A 192 21.06 -30.81 -8.84
CA GLY A 192 21.85 -31.82 -8.11
C GLY A 192 21.28 -33.26 -8.15
N THR A 193 20.15 -33.45 -8.83
CA THR A 193 19.52 -34.77 -9.10
C THR A 193 19.62 -35.13 -10.56
#